data_90576b55e414fcfd1d453126c2756195
#
_entry.id   90576b55e414fcfd1d453126c2756195
#
_cell.length_a   1.000
_cell.length_b   1.000
_cell.length_c   1.000
_cell.angle_alpha   90.00
_cell.angle_beta   90.00
_cell.angle_gamma   90.00
#
_symmetry.space_group_name_H-M   'P 1'
#
loop_
_entity.id
_entity.type
_entity.pdbx_description
1 polymer ?
#
loop_
_entity_poly.entity_id
_entity_poly.type
_entity_poly.pdbx_seq_one_letter_code
_entity_poly.pdbx_strand_id
1 'polypeptide(L)'
;SPQDSPMDKISLLSKAILVYSFLHENDKMFSSLEQMQTAINELITANPALQNAYSALYMGIETQYALYYIRTKDMEKAWEHLQKVDEYYTPNTFLPYQISRLQAYAEYHRSLNDYKKSLEYLDDAIRLVKQMSFPDVILYTAMKADILVDMGRANESLDIYKKVMRDKDSLYRNLSHTQMEQIQSLYDMDKLLLQREQWRAKIHIIFLAVIGTALLALITFVVNMYLSRKRLQ
;
A
#
# COMPACT_ATOMS: atom_id res chain seq x y z
N SER A 1 17.13 11.53 15.92
CA SER A 1 15.68 11.26 15.90
C SER A 1 15.47 9.94 15.17
N PRO A 2 14.49 9.08 15.54
CA PRO A 2 14.17 7.84 14.82
C PRO A 2 13.77 8.07 13.36
N GLN A 3 13.49 9.30 12.95
CA GLN A 3 13.09 9.68 11.59
C GLN A 3 14.26 9.85 10.59
N ASP A 4 15.51 9.65 11.02
CA ASP A 4 16.70 9.86 10.19
C ASP A 4 17.39 8.55 9.78
N SER A 5 16.68 7.41 9.82
CA SER A 5 17.20 6.14 9.32
C SER A 5 17.37 6.21 7.80
N PRO A 6 18.53 5.79 7.24
CA PRO A 6 18.72 5.73 5.79
C PRO A 6 17.61 4.93 5.08
N MET A 7 17.06 3.90 5.71
CA MET A 7 15.95 3.09 5.17
C MET A 7 14.65 3.88 5.09
N ASP A 8 14.34 4.73 6.09
CA ASP A 8 13.15 5.58 6.05
C ASP A 8 13.26 6.62 4.95
N LYS A 9 14.45 7.21 4.77
CA LYS A 9 14.75 8.13 3.66
C LYS A 9 14.56 7.43 2.30
N ILE A 10 15.09 6.23 2.12
CA ILE A 10 14.93 5.42 0.90
C ILE A 10 13.44 5.13 0.64
N SER A 11 12.69 4.72 1.66
CA SER A 11 11.25 4.45 1.56
C SER A 11 10.45 5.70 1.16
N LEU A 12 10.76 6.86 1.75
CA LEU A 12 10.12 8.13 1.40
C LEU A 12 10.42 8.55 -0.03
N LEU A 13 11.69 8.46 -0.44
CA LEU A 13 12.13 8.79 -1.80
C LEU A 13 11.50 7.86 -2.85
N SER A 14 11.36 6.57 -2.57
CA SER A 14 10.66 5.64 -3.45
C SER A 14 9.22 6.07 -3.71
N LYS A 15 8.50 6.51 -2.68
CA LYS A 15 7.14 7.04 -2.81
C LYS A 15 7.11 8.35 -3.59
N ALA A 16 8.06 9.24 -3.33
CA ALA A 16 8.18 10.52 -4.05
C ALA A 16 8.44 10.31 -5.54
N ILE A 17 9.35 9.39 -5.91
CA ILE A 17 9.64 9.00 -7.29
C ILE A 17 8.36 8.52 -8.00
N LEU A 18 7.58 7.65 -7.34
CA LEU A 18 6.32 7.15 -7.90
C LEU A 18 5.32 8.30 -8.15
N VAL A 19 5.16 9.21 -7.18
CA VAL A 19 4.25 10.37 -7.30
C VAL A 19 4.71 11.30 -8.42
N TYR A 20 5.99 11.67 -8.47
CA TYR A 20 6.52 12.57 -9.51
C TYR A 20 6.48 11.91 -10.90
N SER A 21 6.70 10.61 -10.99
CA SER A 21 6.50 9.84 -12.22
C SER A 21 5.05 9.95 -12.73
N PHE A 22 4.08 9.81 -11.83
CA PHE A 22 2.65 9.91 -12.15
C PHE A 22 2.23 11.34 -12.55
N LEU A 23 2.79 12.34 -11.88
CA LEU A 23 2.53 13.76 -12.17
C LEU A 23 3.31 14.30 -13.37
N HIS A 24 4.16 13.50 -14.01
CA HIS A 24 5.06 13.90 -15.11
C HIS A 24 6.06 15.01 -14.71
N GLU A 25 6.40 15.14 -13.42
CA GLU A 25 7.38 16.10 -12.90
C GLU A 25 8.80 15.51 -12.99
N ASN A 26 9.33 15.46 -14.22
CA ASN A 26 10.58 14.76 -14.52
C ASN A 26 11.79 15.29 -13.71
N ASP A 27 11.93 16.61 -13.50
CA ASP A 27 13.06 17.17 -12.77
C ASP A 27 13.06 16.77 -11.29
N LYS A 28 11.87 16.77 -10.66
CA LYS A 28 11.72 16.32 -9.27
C LYS A 28 11.92 14.82 -9.14
N MET A 29 11.43 14.05 -10.11
CA MET A 29 11.67 12.62 -10.18
C MET A 29 13.17 12.32 -10.25
N PHE A 30 13.90 12.99 -11.15
CA PHE A 30 15.33 12.80 -11.32
C PHE A 30 16.11 13.17 -10.06
N SER A 31 15.84 14.33 -9.46
CA SER A 31 16.46 14.73 -8.20
C SER A 31 16.19 13.73 -7.05
N SER A 32 15.00 13.15 -7.01
CA SER A 32 14.66 12.12 -6.01
C SER A 32 15.40 10.80 -6.25
N LEU A 33 15.65 10.44 -7.52
CA LEU A 33 16.46 9.28 -7.90
C LEU A 33 17.92 9.46 -7.44
N GLU A 34 18.54 10.62 -7.69
CA GLU A 34 19.90 10.93 -7.25
C GLU A 34 20.04 10.88 -5.72
N GLN A 35 19.07 11.45 -5.00
CA GLN A 35 19.04 11.39 -3.53
C GLN A 35 18.89 9.95 -3.02
N MET A 36 18.07 9.13 -3.66
CA MET A 36 17.87 7.73 -3.32
C MET A 36 19.14 6.92 -3.57
N GLN A 37 19.81 7.13 -4.72
CA GLN A 37 21.08 6.51 -5.05
C GLN A 37 22.14 6.84 -3.98
N THR A 38 22.23 8.11 -3.58
CA THR A 38 23.15 8.56 -2.52
C THR A 38 22.85 7.87 -1.20
N ALA A 39 21.59 7.82 -0.78
CA ALA A 39 21.19 7.18 0.47
C ALA A 39 21.50 5.68 0.51
N ILE A 40 21.34 4.98 -0.62
CA ILE A 40 21.70 3.55 -0.73
C ILE A 40 23.23 3.38 -0.66
N ASN A 41 23.99 4.22 -1.35
CA ASN A 41 25.44 4.17 -1.30
C ASN A 41 25.98 4.42 0.11
N GLU A 42 25.42 5.39 0.83
CA GLU A 42 25.75 5.67 2.24
C GLU A 42 25.46 4.44 3.14
N LEU A 43 24.29 3.81 2.95
CA LEU A 43 23.88 2.62 3.71
C LEU A 43 24.85 1.45 3.49
N ILE A 44 25.26 1.20 2.25
CA ILE A 44 26.15 0.09 1.90
C ILE A 44 27.58 0.38 2.32
N THR A 45 28.04 1.63 2.18
CA THR A 45 29.38 2.03 2.66
C THR A 45 29.50 1.84 4.16
N ALA A 46 28.44 2.15 4.92
CA ALA A 46 28.40 1.93 6.36
C ALA A 46 28.37 0.43 6.73
N ASN A 47 27.84 -0.43 5.85
CA ASN A 47 27.78 -1.87 6.09
C ASN A 47 27.92 -2.66 4.77
N PRO A 48 29.16 -2.90 4.28
CA PRO A 48 29.42 -3.57 3.01
C PRO A 48 28.84 -5.00 2.90
N ALA A 49 28.60 -5.67 4.03
CA ALA A 49 28.00 -7.00 4.05
C ALA A 49 26.54 -7.00 3.53
N LEU A 50 25.89 -5.83 3.51
CA LEU A 50 24.52 -5.67 3.00
C LEU A 50 24.43 -5.53 1.47
N GLN A 51 25.54 -5.38 0.75
CA GLN A 51 25.56 -5.13 -0.69
C GLN A 51 24.72 -6.14 -1.47
N ASN A 52 24.91 -7.43 -1.20
CA ASN A 52 24.15 -8.48 -1.88
C ASN A 52 22.66 -8.50 -1.48
N ALA A 53 22.35 -8.14 -0.23
CA ALA A 53 20.97 -8.07 0.24
C ALA A 53 20.20 -6.91 -0.40
N TYR A 54 20.89 -5.84 -0.80
CA TYR A 54 20.28 -4.65 -1.42
C TYR A 54 20.44 -4.59 -2.95
N SER A 55 20.93 -5.65 -3.61
CA SER A 55 20.99 -5.73 -5.08
C SER A 55 19.66 -5.40 -5.75
N ALA A 56 18.53 -5.83 -5.17
CA ALA A 56 17.19 -5.52 -5.65
C ALA A 56 16.86 -4.00 -5.60
N LEU A 57 17.38 -3.25 -4.64
CA LEU A 57 17.21 -1.79 -4.58
C LEU A 57 17.96 -1.09 -5.72
N TYR A 58 19.19 -1.54 -6.03
CA TYR A 58 19.94 -1.04 -7.19
C TYR A 58 19.20 -1.36 -8.49
N MET A 59 18.71 -2.58 -8.64
CA MET A 59 17.87 -2.95 -9.78
C MET A 59 16.65 -2.03 -9.90
N GLY A 60 15.98 -1.73 -8.78
CA GLY A 60 14.83 -0.81 -8.75
C GLY A 60 15.20 0.60 -9.20
N ILE A 61 16.30 1.16 -8.73
CA ILE A 61 16.76 2.50 -9.13
C ILE A 61 17.13 2.53 -10.61
N GLU A 62 17.92 1.58 -11.08
CA GLU A 62 18.32 1.52 -12.48
C GLU A 62 17.10 1.37 -13.40
N THR A 63 16.08 0.63 -12.98
CA THR A 63 14.79 0.55 -13.69
C THR A 63 14.11 1.92 -13.77
N GLN A 64 14.10 2.70 -12.68
CA GLN A 64 13.48 4.04 -12.69
C GLN A 64 14.28 5.03 -13.54
N TYR A 65 15.61 4.97 -13.54
CA TYR A 65 16.43 5.75 -14.46
C TYR A 65 16.15 5.37 -15.92
N ALA A 66 16.05 4.08 -16.24
CA ALA A 66 15.67 3.65 -17.57
C ALA A 66 14.33 4.21 -18.01
N LEU A 67 13.29 4.13 -17.17
CA LEU A 67 11.97 4.70 -17.44
C LEU A 67 11.99 6.22 -17.58
N TYR A 68 12.81 6.91 -16.78
CA TYR A 68 13.02 8.35 -16.93
C TYR A 68 13.60 8.70 -18.31
N TYR A 69 14.68 8.02 -18.73
CA TYR A 69 15.33 8.28 -20.01
C TYR A 69 14.47 7.85 -21.21
N ILE A 70 13.67 6.80 -21.11
CA ILE A 70 12.66 6.45 -22.12
C ILE A 70 11.67 7.62 -22.30
N ARG A 71 11.19 8.20 -21.20
CA ARG A 71 10.23 9.30 -21.22
C ARG A 71 10.83 10.59 -21.80
N THR A 72 12.08 10.88 -21.48
CA THR A 72 12.81 12.04 -22.00
C THR A 72 13.41 11.81 -23.40
N LYS A 73 13.19 10.62 -23.97
CA LYS A 73 13.65 10.23 -25.31
C LYS A 73 15.17 10.09 -25.46
N ASP A 74 15.91 9.92 -24.37
CA ASP A 74 17.34 9.58 -24.37
C ASP A 74 17.48 8.05 -24.37
N MET A 75 17.30 7.46 -25.54
CA MET A 75 17.24 5.99 -25.68
C MET A 75 18.59 5.30 -25.44
N GLU A 76 19.70 6.01 -25.62
CA GLU A 76 21.05 5.49 -25.34
C GLU A 76 21.24 5.29 -23.83
N LYS A 77 20.97 6.33 -23.04
CA LYS A 77 21.02 6.20 -21.57
C LYS A 77 19.97 5.24 -21.02
N ALA A 78 18.78 5.22 -21.63
CA ALA A 78 17.77 4.23 -21.24
C ALA A 78 18.30 2.80 -21.38
N TRP A 79 19.00 2.51 -22.47
CA TRP A 79 19.60 1.20 -22.71
C TRP A 79 20.73 0.90 -21.71
N GLU A 80 21.62 1.85 -21.44
CA GLU A 80 22.69 1.69 -20.45
C GLU A 80 22.12 1.30 -19.07
N HIS A 81 21.05 1.96 -18.64
CA HIS A 81 20.39 1.63 -17.37
C HIS A 81 19.69 0.27 -17.41
N LEU A 82 19.08 -0.12 -18.53
CA LEU A 82 18.50 -1.46 -18.68
C LEU A 82 19.55 -2.56 -18.59
N GLN A 83 20.75 -2.35 -19.15
CA GLN A 83 21.86 -3.31 -19.00
C GLN A 83 22.27 -3.45 -17.52
N LYS A 84 22.36 -2.36 -16.76
CA LYS A 84 22.64 -2.41 -15.33
C LYS A 84 21.52 -3.12 -14.55
N VAL A 85 20.25 -2.98 -14.95
CA VAL A 85 19.15 -3.75 -14.37
C VAL A 85 19.40 -5.25 -14.52
N ASP A 86 19.90 -5.68 -15.66
CA ASP A 86 20.21 -7.10 -15.92
C ASP A 86 21.39 -7.61 -15.09
N GLU A 87 22.37 -6.77 -14.77
CA GLU A 87 23.50 -7.13 -13.88
C GLU A 87 23.02 -7.47 -12.46
N TYR A 88 21.95 -6.82 -11.98
CA TYR A 88 21.38 -7.08 -10.66
C TYR A 88 20.28 -8.15 -10.67
N TYR A 89 19.82 -8.56 -11.84
CA TYR A 89 18.73 -9.53 -11.96
C TYR A 89 19.22 -10.95 -11.65
N THR A 90 18.44 -11.66 -10.85
CA THR A 90 18.59 -13.10 -10.60
C THR A 90 17.21 -13.78 -10.65
N PRO A 91 17.15 -15.11 -10.90
CA PRO A 91 15.88 -15.84 -10.84
C PRO A 91 15.14 -15.73 -9.49
N ASN A 92 15.87 -15.44 -8.40
CA ASN A 92 15.34 -15.27 -7.05
C ASN A 92 15.01 -13.80 -6.71
N THR A 93 15.17 -12.89 -7.67
CA THR A 93 14.79 -11.48 -7.48
C THR A 93 13.31 -11.37 -7.11
N PHE A 94 13.01 -10.52 -6.14
CA PHE A 94 11.63 -10.31 -5.66
C PHE A 94 10.70 -9.93 -6.82
N LEU A 95 9.55 -10.58 -6.92
CA LEU A 95 8.66 -10.56 -8.08
C LEU A 95 8.28 -9.15 -8.58
N PRO A 96 7.98 -8.15 -7.72
CA PRO A 96 7.73 -6.77 -8.17
C PRO A 96 8.87 -6.16 -8.99
N TYR A 97 10.12 -6.43 -8.64
CA TYR A 97 11.27 -5.93 -9.41
C TYR A 97 11.41 -6.64 -10.75
N GLN A 98 11.12 -7.95 -10.82
CA GLN A 98 11.08 -8.68 -12.09
C GLN A 98 10.02 -8.08 -13.03
N ILE A 99 8.84 -7.79 -12.49
CA ILE A 99 7.73 -7.18 -13.25
C ILE A 99 8.11 -5.77 -13.73
N SER A 100 8.68 -4.93 -12.86
CA SER A 100 9.14 -3.59 -13.24
C SER A 100 10.21 -3.60 -14.31
N ARG A 101 11.12 -4.58 -14.26
CA ARG A 101 12.11 -4.82 -15.32
C ARG A 101 11.44 -5.11 -16.67
N LEU A 102 10.49 -6.03 -16.69
CA LEU A 102 9.77 -6.39 -17.92
C LEU A 102 8.97 -5.20 -18.46
N GLN A 103 8.36 -4.41 -17.58
CA GLN A 103 7.70 -3.17 -17.95
C GLN A 103 8.68 -2.19 -18.63
N ALA A 104 9.84 -1.97 -18.04
CA ALA A 104 10.83 -1.05 -18.60
C ALA A 104 11.32 -1.50 -20.00
N TYR A 105 11.54 -2.80 -20.19
CA TYR A 105 11.83 -3.33 -21.52
C TYR A 105 10.67 -3.17 -22.50
N ALA A 106 9.43 -3.39 -22.06
CA ALA A 106 8.25 -3.18 -22.90
C ALA A 106 8.16 -1.72 -23.37
N GLU A 107 8.32 -0.75 -22.46
CA GLU A 107 8.29 0.70 -22.77
C GLU A 107 9.48 1.11 -23.66
N TYR A 108 10.68 0.55 -23.44
CA TYR A 108 11.85 0.80 -24.29
C TYR A 108 11.58 0.36 -25.72
N HIS A 109 11.16 -0.88 -25.95
CA HIS A 109 10.85 -1.39 -27.27
C HIS A 109 9.66 -0.69 -27.93
N ARG A 110 8.64 -0.30 -27.15
CA ARG A 110 7.54 0.55 -27.62
C ARG A 110 8.06 1.88 -28.17
N SER A 111 8.98 2.54 -27.46
CA SER A 111 9.56 3.81 -27.86
C SER A 111 10.42 3.72 -29.14
N LEU A 112 10.94 2.53 -29.44
CA LEU A 112 11.64 2.21 -30.68
C LEU A 112 10.70 1.71 -31.80
N ASN A 113 9.37 1.70 -31.58
CA ASN A 113 8.35 1.12 -32.47
C ASN A 113 8.54 -0.40 -32.72
N ASP A 114 9.33 -1.09 -31.88
CA ASP A 114 9.43 -2.56 -31.88
C ASP A 114 8.28 -3.16 -31.04
N TYR A 115 7.06 -2.97 -31.54
CA TYR A 115 5.84 -3.33 -30.84
C TYR A 115 5.75 -4.83 -30.56
N LYS A 116 6.37 -5.66 -31.40
CA LYS A 116 6.36 -7.11 -31.21
C LYS A 116 7.07 -7.48 -29.91
N LYS A 117 8.31 -7.02 -29.74
CA LYS A 117 9.07 -7.26 -28.51
C LYS A 117 8.41 -6.58 -27.29
N SER A 118 7.88 -5.40 -27.49
CA SER A 118 7.14 -4.71 -26.44
C SER A 118 5.98 -5.56 -25.91
N LEU A 119 5.19 -6.18 -26.79
CA LEU A 119 4.10 -7.06 -26.41
C LEU A 119 4.60 -8.36 -25.75
N GLU A 120 5.71 -8.94 -26.21
CA GLU A 120 6.31 -10.13 -25.62
C GLU A 120 6.70 -9.86 -24.13
N TYR A 121 7.43 -8.78 -23.87
CA TYR A 121 7.77 -8.39 -22.48
C TYR A 121 6.55 -8.09 -21.62
N LEU A 122 5.54 -7.45 -22.19
CA LEU A 122 4.33 -7.12 -21.46
C LEU A 122 3.49 -8.35 -21.13
N ASP A 123 3.42 -9.33 -22.05
CA ASP A 123 2.73 -10.61 -21.80
C ASP A 123 3.43 -11.40 -20.69
N ASP A 124 4.76 -11.36 -20.64
CA ASP A 124 5.55 -11.94 -19.55
C ASP A 124 5.26 -11.22 -18.22
N ALA A 125 5.22 -9.90 -18.22
CA ALA A 125 4.84 -9.12 -17.03
C ALA A 125 3.43 -9.48 -16.55
N ILE A 126 2.43 -9.54 -17.44
CA ILE A 126 1.06 -9.94 -17.11
C ILE A 126 1.02 -11.35 -16.51
N ARG A 127 1.83 -12.28 -17.04
CA ARG A 127 1.92 -13.64 -16.50
C ARG A 127 2.42 -13.66 -15.06
N LEU A 128 3.44 -12.85 -14.74
CA LEU A 128 3.98 -12.75 -13.39
C LEU A 128 3.01 -12.03 -12.44
N VAL A 129 2.39 -10.93 -12.87
CA VAL A 129 1.43 -10.17 -12.07
C VAL A 129 0.23 -11.02 -11.64
N LYS A 130 -0.25 -11.94 -12.50
CA LYS A 130 -1.32 -12.87 -12.16
C LYS A 130 -1.01 -13.77 -10.95
N GLN A 131 0.26 -13.92 -10.59
CA GLN A 131 0.69 -14.69 -9.42
C GLN A 131 0.61 -13.87 -8.13
N MET A 132 0.51 -12.54 -8.21
CA MET A 132 0.54 -11.64 -7.05
C MET A 132 -0.85 -11.18 -6.63
N SER A 133 -1.50 -10.36 -7.46
CA SER A 133 -2.79 -9.78 -7.14
C SER A 133 -3.53 -9.28 -8.37
N PHE A 134 -4.85 -9.24 -8.27
CA PHE A 134 -5.72 -8.86 -9.38
C PHE A 134 -5.61 -7.39 -9.83
N PRO A 135 -5.46 -6.37 -8.96
CA PRO A 135 -5.45 -4.97 -9.39
C PRO A 135 -4.37 -4.64 -10.41
N ASP A 136 -3.17 -5.19 -10.22
CA ASP A 136 -2.02 -4.88 -11.07
C ASP A 136 -2.18 -5.45 -12.50
N VAL A 137 -2.91 -6.56 -12.67
CA VAL A 137 -3.23 -7.13 -13.98
C VAL A 137 -3.99 -6.12 -14.86
N ILE A 138 -4.87 -5.31 -14.27
CA ILE A 138 -5.64 -4.28 -14.98
C ILE A 138 -4.71 -3.26 -15.64
N LEU A 139 -3.69 -2.79 -14.91
CA LEU A 139 -2.71 -1.83 -15.41
C LEU A 139 -1.96 -2.36 -16.62
N TYR A 140 -1.34 -3.54 -16.51
CA TYR A 140 -0.54 -4.11 -17.59
C TYR A 140 -1.40 -4.53 -18.79
N THR A 141 -2.66 -4.91 -18.56
CA THR A 141 -3.62 -5.18 -19.64
C THR A 141 -3.99 -3.90 -20.38
N ALA A 142 -4.14 -2.77 -19.68
CA ALA A 142 -4.36 -1.46 -20.31
C ALA A 142 -3.15 -1.05 -21.16
N MET A 143 -1.92 -1.21 -20.65
CA MET A 143 -0.68 -0.93 -21.42
C MET A 143 -0.62 -1.76 -22.70
N LYS A 144 -1.07 -3.01 -22.68
CA LYS A 144 -1.17 -3.84 -23.89
C LYS A 144 -2.16 -3.25 -24.91
N ALA A 145 -3.28 -2.72 -24.44
CA ALA A 145 -4.25 -2.07 -25.32
C ALA A 145 -3.66 -0.80 -25.96
N ASP A 146 -2.86 -0.01 -25.21
CA ASP A 146 -2.17 1.18 -25.74
C ASP A 146 -1.20 0.81 -26.88
N ILE A 147 -0.40 -0.27 -26.69
CA ILE A 147 0.51 -0.73 -27.73
C ILE A 147 -0.24 -1.18 -28.99
N LEU A 148 -1.39 -1.82 -28.84
CA LEU A 148 -2.24 -2.20 -29.98
C LEU A 148 -2.80 -0.98 -30.73
N VAL A 149 -3.09 0.13 -30.02
CA VAL A 149 -3.44 1.40 -30.68
C VAL A 149 -2.26 1.91 -31.51
N ASP A 150 -1.06 1.93 -30.94
CA ASP A 150 0.15 2.37 -31.64
C ASP A 150 0.45 1.53 -32.91
N MET A 151 0.07 0.25 -32.89
CA MET A 151 0.14 -0.67 -34.03
C MET A 151 -0.99 -0.46 -35.07
N GLY A 152 -1.95 0.45 -34.85
CA GLY A 152 -3.14 0.60 -35.69
C GLY A 152 -4.19 -0.49 -35.52
N ARG A 153 -4.07 -1.40 -34.51
CA ARG A 153 -5.00 -2.50 -34.22
C ARG A 153 -6.12 -2.06 -33.27
N ALA A 154 -6.82 -0.98 -33.64
CA ALA A 154 -7.80 -0.29 -32.80
C ALA A 154 -8.95 -1.19 -32.32
N ASN A 155 -9.45 -2.11 -33.18
CA ASN A 155 -10.55 -3.01 -32.80
C ASN A 155 -10.15 -3.96 -31.67
N GLU A 156 -8.96 -4.54 -31.75
CA GLU A 156 -8.44 -5.44 -30.71
C GLU A 156 -8.18 -4.68 -29.41
N SER A 157 -7.62 -3.48 -29.52
CA SER A 157 -7.43 -2.58 -28.37
C SER A 157 -8.77 -2.27 -27.69
N LEU A 158 -9.82 -1.96 -28.46
CA LEU A 158 -11.14 -1.65 -27.93
C LEU A 158 -11.73 -2.80 -27.10
N ASP A 159 -11.56 -4.04 -27.55
CA ASP A 159 -12.06 -5.21 -26.82
C ASP A 159 -11.31 -5.41 -25.50
N ILE A 160 -10.00 -5.15 -25.49
CA ILE A 160 -9.19 -5.18 -24.27
C ILE A 160 -9.61 -4.06 -23.33
N TYR A 161 -9.80 -2.83 -23.80
CA TYR A 161 -10.27 -1.73 -22.96
C TYR A 161 -11.67 -2.00 -22.35
N LYS A 162 -12.59 -2.55 -23.11
CA LYS A 162 -13.91 -2.97 -22.58
C LYS A 162 -13.76 -3.97 -21.44
N LYS A 163 -12.80 -4.90 -21.54
CA LYS A 163 -12.47 -5.84 -20.47
C LYS A 163 -11.87 -5.13 -19.28
N VAL A 164 -10.86 -4.30 -19.48
CA VAL A 164 -10.21 -3.48 -18.44
C VAL A 164 -11.23 -2.65 -17.66
N MET A 165 -12.18 -2.00 -18.34
CA MET A 165 -13.24 -1.21 -17.71
C MET A 165 -14.15 -2.09 -16.83
N ARG A 166 -14.60 -3.24 -17.34
CA ARG A 166 -15.42 -4.17 -16.55
C ARG A 166 -14.67 -4.68 -15.29
N ASP A 167 -13.40 -5.04 -15.45
CA ASP A 167 -12.58 -5.55 -14.36
C ASP A 167 -12.35 -4.45 -13.30
N LYS A 168 -12.10 -3.21 -13.75
CA LYS A 168 -11.99 -2.03 -12.90
C LYS A 168 -13.27 -1.73 -12.12
N ASP A 169 -14.42 -1.76 -12.79
CA ASP A 169 -15.73 -1.54 -12.16
C ASP A 169 -16.04 -2.62 -11.13
N SER A 170 -15.68 -3.88 -11.41
CA SER A 170 -15.81 -4.98 -10.46
C SER A 170 -14.93 -4.77 -9.23
N LEU A 171 -13.66 -4.35 -9.43
CA LEU A 171 -12.73 -4.04 -8.35
C LEU A 171 -13.26 -2.92 -7.45
N TYR A 172 -13.73 -1.81 -8.04
CA TYR A 172 -14.28 -0.69 -7.27
C TYR A 172 -15.52 -1.07 -6.47
N ARG A 173 -16.42 -1.87 -7.05
CA ARG A 173 -17.60 -2.39 -6.32
C ARG A 173 -17.18 -3.24 -5.13
N ASN A 174 -16.23 -4.14 -5.31
CA ASN A 174 -15.74 -5.00 -4.23
C ASN A 174 -15.06 -4.18 -3.11
N LEU A 175 -14.22 -3.20 -3.47
CA LEU A 175 -13.57 -2.30 -2.50
C LEU A 175 -14.60 -1.49 -1.72
N SER A 176 -15.59 -0.92 -2.42
CA SER A 176 -16.68 -0.14 -1.79
C SER A 176 -17.49 -1.01 -0.83
N HIS A 177 -17.81 -2.25 -1.22
CA HIS A 177 -18.54 -3.19 -0.35
C HIS A 177 -17.73 -3.52 0.92
N THR A 178 -16.44 -3.86 0.76
CA THR A 178 -15.55 -4.16 1.89
C THR A 178 -15.38 -2.96 2.83
N GLN A 179 -15.24 -1.74 2.29
CA GLN A 179 -15.17 -0.53 3.11
C GLN A 179 -16.47 -0.28 3.87
N MET A 180 -17.63 -0.50 3.23
CA MET A 180 -18.93 -0.37 3.88
C MET A 180 -19.10 -1.38 5.03
N GLU A 181 -18.71 -2.65 4.81
CA GLU A 181 -18.72 -3.68 5.85
C GLU A 181 -17.81 -3.32 7.04
N GLN A 182 -16.61 -2.75 6.77
CA GLN A 182 -15.72 -2.29 7.82
C GLN A 182 -16.32 -1.14 8.63
N ILE A 183 -16.93 -0.15 7.97
CA ILE A 183 -17.61 0.98 8.62
C ILE A 183 -18.78 0.46 9.48
N GLN A 184 -19.57 -0.46 8.97
CA GLN A 184 -20.68 -1.06 9.70
C GLN A 184 -20.20 -1.84 10.92
N SER A 185 -19.12 -2.63 10.80
CA SER A 185 -18.50 -3.35 11.90
C SER A 185 -18.00 -2.40 13.00
N LEU A 186 -17.37 -1.27 12.63
CA LEU A 186 -16.94 -0.25 13.60
C LEU A 186 -18.13 0.39 14.31
N TYR A 187 -19.18 0.71 13.58
CA TYR A 187 -20.41 1.27 14.16
C TYR A 187 -21.07 0.31 15.15
N ASP A 188 -21.16 -0.98 14.79
CA ASP A 188 -21.73 -2.01 15.67
C ASP A 188 -20.87 -2.20 16.94
N MET A 189 -19.55 -2.10 16.82
CA MET A 189 -18.62 -2.17 17.95
C MET A 189 -18.79 -0.97 18.89
N ASP A 190 -18.92 0.26 18.36
CA ASP A 190 -19.18 1.46 19.15
C ASP A 190 -20.53 1.38 19.88
N LYS A 191 -21.56 0.85 19.20
CA LYS A 191 -22.88 0.62 19.81
C LYS A 191 -22.81 -0.37 20.96
N LEU A 192 -22.06 -1.45 20.82
CA LEU A 192 -21.85 -2.43 21.89
C LEU A 192 -21.09 -1.83 23.08
N LEU A 193 -20.09 -0.99 22.83
CA LEU A 193 -19.33 -0.29 23.88
C LEU A 193 -20.26 0.66 24.66
N LEU A 194 -21.07 1.46 23.96
CA LEU A 194 -22.07 2.34 24.59
C LEU A 194 -23.08 1.57 25.43
N GLN A 195 -23.59 0.45 24.94
CA GLN A 195 -24.49 -0.42 25.70
C GLN A 195 -23.82 -0.94 26.97
N ARG A 196 -22.55 -1.39 26.87
CA ARG A 196 -21.77 -1.88 28.01
C ARG A 196 -21.57 -0.80 29.07
N GLU A 197 -21.29 0.43 28.68
CA GLU A 197 -21.17 1.55 29.60
C GLU A 197 -22.50 1.88 30.30
N GLN A 198 -23.60 1.89 29.54
CA GLN A 198 -24.93 2.07 30.10
C GLN A 198 -25.30 0.97 31.13
N TRP A 199 -24.97 -0.28 30.84
CA TRP A 199 -25.17 -1.39 31.76
C TRP A 199 -24.32 -1.24 33.02
N ARG A 200 -23.06 -0.83 32.91
CA ARG A 200 -22.19 -0.56 34.07
C ARG A 200 -22.77 0.57 34.93
N ALA A 201 -23.21 1.67 34.33
CA ALA A 201 -23.84 2.78 35.04
C ALA A 201 -25.10 2.31 35.79
N LYS A 202 -25.98 1.52 35.18
CA LYS A 202 -27.17 0.94 35.84
C LYS A 202 -26.80 0.04 37.01
N ILE A 203 -25.79 -0.82 36.87
CA ILE A 203 -25.31 -1.68 37.95
C ILE A 203 -24.79 -0.84 39.14
N HIS A 204 -24.03 0.23 38.87
CA HIS A 204 -23.58 1.16 39.93
C HIS A 204 -24.72 1.81 40.67
N ILE A 205 -25.76 2.28 39.98
CA ILE A 205 -26.96 2.89 40.59
C ILE A 205 -27.67 1.86 41.47
N ILE A 206 -27.88 0.65 40.99
CA ILE A 206 -28.52 -0.43 41.76
C ILE A 206 -27.69 -0.74 43.02
N PHE A 207 -26.37 -0.86 42.88
CA PHE A 207 -25.48 -1.13 44.00
C PHE A 207 -25.53 -0.03 45.08
N LEU A 208 -25.52 1.25 44.67
CA LEU A 208 -25.68 2.37 45.58
C LEU A 208 -27.04 2.36 46.28
N ALA A 209 -28.11 2.02 45.56
CA ALA A 209 -29.46 1.91 46.16
C ALA A 209 -29.54 0.80 47.22
N VAL A 210 -28.91 -0.36 46.93
CA VAL A 210 -28.86 -1.47 47.90
C VAL A 210 -28.06 -1.10 49.13
N ILE A 211 -26.91 -0.43 48.97
CA ILE A 211 -26.13 0.05 50.14
C ILE A 211 -26.93 1.09 50.94
N GLY A 212 -27.58 2.03 50.27
CA GLY A 212 -28.43 3.06 50.94
C GLY A 212 -29.55 2.44 51.74
N THR A 213 -30.27 1.46 51.19
CA THR A 213 -31.36 0.77 51.93
C THR A 213 -30.83 -0.05 53.13
N ALA A 214 -29.70 -0.70 52.99
CA ALA A 214 -29.06 -1.45 54.09
C ALA A 214 -28.63 -0.49 55.21
N LEU A 215 -28.05 0.64 54.91
CA LEU A 215 -27.69 1.66 55.92
C LEU A 215 -28.91 2.23 56.62
N LEU A 216 -30.01 2.53 55.93
CA LEU A 216 -31.25 2.97 56.52
C LEU A 216 -31.83 1.93 57.45
N ALA A 217 -31.85 0.65 57.09
CA ALA A 217 -32.26 -0.47 57.92
C ALA A 217 -31.40 -0.57 59.18
N LEU A 218 -30.12 -0.40 59.09
CA LEU A 218 -29.19 -0.44 60.22
C LEU A 218 -29.41 0.74 61.18
N ILE A 219 -29.63 1.93 60.67
CA ILE A 219 -29.95 3.12 61.47
C ILE A 219 -31.27 2.92 62.21
N THR A 220 -32.32 2.44 61.52
CA THR A 220 -33.63 2.17 62.17
C THR A 220 -33.54 1.11 63.24
N PHE A 221 -32.74 0.07 63.04
CA PHE A 221 -32.47 -0.97 64.02
C PHE A 221 -31.79 -0.40 65.27
N VAL A 222 -30.72 0.39 65.09
CA VAL A 222 -29.99 1.04 66.19
C VAL A 222 -30.89 1.99 67.01
N VAL A 223 -31.70 2.83 66.32
CA VAL A 223 -32.62 3.73 66.96
C VAL A 223 -33.70 2.99 67.81
N ASN A 224 -34.26 1.93 67.19
CA ASN A 224 -35.24 1.08 67.92
C ASN A 224 -34.61 0.39 69.18
N MET A 225 -33.40 -0.08 69.07
CA MET A 225 -32.69 -0.69 70.19
C MET A 225 -32.38 0.32 71.29
N TYR A 226 -32.04 1.54 70.94
CA TYR A 226 -31.81 2.67 71.87
C TYR A 226 -33.08 3.02 72.57
N LEU A 227 -34.19 3.20 71.85
CA LEU A 227 -35.50 3.54 72.41
C LEU A 227 -36.07 2.44 73.34
N SER A 228 -35.85 1.17 72.97
CA SER A 228 -36.23 0.01 73.82
C SER A 228 -35.48 0.00 75.14
N ARG A 229 -34.17 0.27 75.11
CA ARG A 229 -33.34 0.34 76.35
C ARG A 229 -33.81 1.50 77.26
N LYS A 230 -34.18 2.65 76.70
CA LYS A 230 -34.64 3.82 77.44
C LYS A 230 -36.04 3.58 78.07
N ARG A 231 -36.88 2.66 77.59
CA ARG A 231 -38.17 2.29 78.14
C ARG A 231 -38.11 1.31 79.28
N LEU A 232 -36.95 0.62 79.44
CA LEU A 232 -36.71 -0.37 80.45
C LEU A 232 -35.94 0.16 81.67
N GLN A 233 -35.56 1.44 81.64
CA GLN A 233 -35.07 2.23 82.78
C GLN A 233 -36.23 3.13 83.35
#